data_e78198d0a0b5e0497e9c6e6673b91095
#
_entry.id   e78198d0a0b5e0497e9c6e6673b91095
#
_cell.length_a   1.000
_cell.length_b   1.000
_cell.length_c   1.000
_cell.angle_alpha   90.00
_cell.angle_beta   90.00
_cell.angle_gamma   90.00
#
_symmetry.space_group_name_H-M   'P 1'
#
loop_
_entity.id
_entity.type
_entity.pdbx_description
1 polymer ?
#
loop_
_entity_poly.entity_id
_entity_poly.type
_entity_poly.pdbx_seq_one_letter_code
_entity_poly.pdbx_strand_id
1 'polypeptide(L)' 'MMSITLENLAKLGASMIVDAEGMMSSSLESIAKKCAESGAKLYVKNAHKLMSIALERIAKAGKGNVTFDFSNDKKK' A
#
# COMPACT_ATOMS: atom_id res chain seq x y z
N MET A 1 4.13 -13.35 3.28
CA MET A 1 2.68 -13.13 3.17
C MET A 1 2.31 -12.93 1.73
N MET A 2 1.31 -13.61 1.27
CA MET A 2 0.90 -13.53 -0.13
C MET A 2 -0.04 -12.36 -0.35
N SER A 3 0.10 -11.73 -1.50
CA SER A 3 -0.70 -10.53 -1.79
C SER A 3 -2.20 -10.83 -1.82
N ILE A 4 -2.59 -12.04 -2.22
CA ILE A 4 -4.02 -12.36 -2.26
C ILE A 4 -4.63 -12.37 -0.86
N THR A 5 -3.86 -12.78 0.15
CA THR A 5 -4.33 -12.70 1.53
C THR A 5 -4.53 -11.25 1.93
N LEU A 6 -3.58 -10.38 1.56
CA LEU A 6 -3.67 -8.96 1.88
C LEU A 6 -4.85 -8.33 1.17
N GLU A 7 -5.10 -8.71 -0.09
CA GLU A 7 -6.25 -8.20 -0.82
C GLU A 7 -7.56 -8.60 -0.16
N ASN A 8 -7.64 -9.84 0.31
CA ASN A 8 -8.84 -10.32 0.97
C ASN A 8 -9.09 -9.57 2.27
N LEU A 9 -8.03 -9.34 3.04
CA LEU A 9 -8.16 -8.57 4.27
C LEU A 9 -8.63 -7.14 3.99
N ALA A 10 -8.10 -6.55 2.94
CA ALA A 10 -8.51 -5.21 2.55
C ALA A 10 -9.98 -5.18 2.17
N LYS A 11 -10.46 -6.18 1.44
CA LYS A 11 -11.86 -6.26 1.05
C LYS A 11 -12.78 -6.34 2.25
N LEU A 12 -12.30 -6.94 3.33
CA LEU A 12 -13.08 -7.07 4.55
C LEU A 12 -12.99 -5.82 5.43
N GLY A 13 -12.27 -4.82 4.99
CA GLY A 13 -12.19 -3.56 5.73
C GLY A 13 -11.05 -3.48 6.73
N ALA A 14 -10.14 -4.42 6.70
CA ALA A 14 -9.02 -4.42 7.63
C ALA A 14 -7.98 -3.40 7.18
N SER A 15 -7.59 -2.49 8.08
CA SER A 15 -6.50 -1.57 7.81
C SER A 15 -5.18 -2.29 8.02
N MET A 16 -4.19 -1.96 7.17
CA MET A 16 -2.95 -2.72 7.18
C MET A 16 -1.74 -1.82 7.05
N ILE A 17 -0.63 -2.30 7.57
CA ILE A 17 0.67 -1.69 7.34
C ILE A 17 1.47 -2.70 6.53
N VAL A 18 1.93 -2.28 5.36
CA VAL A 18 2.70 -3.15 4.49
C VAL A 18 4.03 -2.49 4.16
N ASP A 19 4.99 -3.30 3.75
CA ASP A 19 6.33 -2.83 3.42
C ASP A 19 6.48 -2.86 1.90
N ALA A 20 6.80 -1.71 1.31
CA ALA A 20 6.99 -1.63 -0.15
C ALA A 20 8.16 -2.49 -0.59
N GLU A 21 9.16 -2.65 0.27
CA GLU A 21 10.29 -3.50 -0.06
C GLU A 21 9.82 -4.94 -0.09
N GLY A 22 10.06 -5.60 -1.20
CA GLY A 22 9.66 -6.99 -1.34
C GLY A 22 8.27 -7.19 -1.92
N MET A 23 7.56 -6.11 -2.22
CA MET A 23 6.25 -6.21 -2.86
C MET A 23 6.26 -5.53 -4.22
N MET A 24 5.55 -6.09 -5.17
CA MET A 24 5.42 -5.47 -6.47
C MET A 24 4.43 -4.32 -6.41
N SER A 25 4.69 -3.28 -7.20
CA SER A 25 3.81 -2.12 -7.20
C SER A 25 2.40 -2.48 -7.65
N SER A 26 2.26 -3.45 -8.56
CA SER A 26 0.92 -3.87 -8.99
C SER A 26 0.14 -4.51 -7.84
N SER A 27 0.82 -5.24 -6.95
CA SER A 27 0.17 -5.81 -5.78
C SER A 27 -0.29 -4.72 -4.83
N LEU A 28 0.55 -3.71 -4.61
CA LEU A 28 0.19 -2.60 -3.75
C LEU A 28 -0.98 -1.82 -4.32
N GLU A 29 -1.00 -1.63 -5.63
CA GLU A 29 -2.09 -0.94 -6.30
C GLU A 29 -3.41 -1.68 -6.10
N SER A 30 -3.38 -3.00 -6.25
CA SER A 30 -4.55 -3.84 -6.08
C SER A 30 -5.08 -3.77 -4.64
N ILE A 31 -4.18 -3.84 -3.67
CA ILE A 31 -4.55 -3.75 -2.27
C ILE A 31 -5.14 -2.37 -1.97
N ALA A 32 -4.54 -1.32 -2.51
CA ALA A 32 -5.02 0.04 -2.29
C ALA A 32 -6.44 0.20 -2.83
N LYS A 33 -6.71 -0.38 -3.99
CA LYS A 33 -8.04 -0.31 -4.59
C LYS A 33 -9.08 -0.99 -3.69
N LYS A 34 -8.73 -2.15 -3.15
CA LYS A 34 -9.64 -2.85 -2.25
C LYS A 34 -9.89 -2.05 -0.97
N CYS A 35 -8.84 -1.40 -0.46
CA CYS A 35 -9.00 -0.56 0.71
C CYS A 35 -9.93 0.60 0.44
N ALA A 36 -9.79 1.22 -0.74
CA ALA A 36 -10.67 2.33 -1.11
C ALA A 36 -12.13 1.88 -1.17
N GLU A 37 -12.36 0.67 -1.68
CA GLU A 37 -13.72 0.17 -1.82
C GLU A 37 -14.36 -0.21 -0.49
N SER A 38 -13.56 -0.66 0.46
CA SER A 38 -14.08 -1.13 1.74
C SER A 38 -13.98 -0.11 2.86
N GLY A 39 -13.31 1.01 2.62
CA GLY A 39 -13.08 2.01 3.67
C GLY A 39 -11.90 1.74 4.56
N ALA A 40 -11.11 0.71 4.24
CA ALA A 40 -9.91 0.41 5.01
C ALA A 40 -8.80 1.40 4.67
N LYS A 41 -7.79 1.44 5.53
CA LYS A 41 -6.63 2.30 5.33
C LYS A 41 -5.41 1.44 5.05
N LEU A 42 -4.57 1.91 4.14
CA LEU A 42 -3.33 1.21 3.80
C LEU A 42 -2.16 2.12 4.14
N TYR A 43 -1.24 1.62 4.95
CA TYR A 43 -0.03 2.35 5.33
C TYR A 43 1.15 1.63 4.68
N VAL A 44 1.86 2.34 3.82
CA VAL A 44 2.97 1.75 3.05
C VAL A 44 4.29 2.23 3.60
N LYS A 45 5.04 1.32 4.22
CA LYS A 45 6.37 1.63 4.74
C LYS A 45 7.39 1.53 3.62
N ASN A 46 8.48 2.24 3.77
CA ASN A 46 9.58 2.24 2.80
C ASN A 46 9.11 2.68 1.42
N ALA A 47 8.19 3.65 1.40
CA ALA A 47 7.63 4.13 0.14
C ALA A 47 8.71 4.74 -0.76
N HIS A 48 9.84 5.16 -0.18
CA HIS A 48 10.94 5.71 -0.96
C HIS A 48 11.54 4.67 -1.92
N LYS A 49 11.23 3.39 -1.71
CA LYS A 49 11.70 2.33 -2.62
C LYS A 49 10.87 2.26 -3.90
N LEU A 50 9.75 2.96 -3.95
CA LEU A 50 8.89 2.91 -5.12
C LEU A 50 9.20 4.07 -6.05
N MET A 51 9.02 3.82 -7.34
CA MET A 51 9.18 4.87 -8.36
C MET A 51 7.98 5.80 -8.30
N SER A 52 8.17 7.04 -8.75
CA SER A 52 7.10 8.04 -8.63
C SER A 52 5.84 7.62 -9.38
N ILE A 53 5.98 6.96 -10.53
CA ILE A 53 4.78 6.54 -11.25
C ILE A 53 4.01 5.47 -10.48
N ALA A 54 4.72 4.59 -9.77
CA ALA A 54 4.08 3.59 -8.95
C ALA A 54 3.36 4.24 -7.78
N LEU A 55 3.98 5.23 -7.15
CA LEU A 55 3.36 5.96 -6.05
C LEU A 55 2.07 6.62 -6.51
N GLU A 56 2.10 7.25 -7.68
CA GLU A 56 0.92 7.91 -8.21
C GLU A 56 -0.21 6.94 -8.48
N ARG A 57 0.11 5.78 -9.05
CA ARG A 57 -0.91 4.77 -9.33
C ARG A 57 -1.54 4.23 -8.07
N ILE A 58 -0.70 3.97 -7.07
CA ILE A 58 -1.21 3.45 -5.79
C ILE A 58 -2.08 4.49 -5.11
N ALA A 59 -1.64 5.74 -5.12
CA ALA A 59 -2.41 6.81 -4.51
C ALA A 59 -3.76 7.00 -5.20
N LYS A 60 -3.76 6.93 -6.53
CA LYS A 60 -4.99 7.06 -7.29
C LYS A 60 -5.95 5.91 -6.99
N ALA A 61 -5.43 4.68 -6.97
CA ALA A 61 -6.27 3.52 -6.68
C ALA A 61 -6.84 3.59 -5.27
N GLY A 62 -6.07 4.10 -4.32
CA GLY A 62 -6.48 4.16 -2.92
C GLY A 62 -7.41 5.31 -2.58
N LYS A 63 -7.54 6.29 -3.45
CA LYS A 63 -8.50 7.38 -3.30
C LYS A 63 -8.48 8.04 -1.92
N GLY A 64 -7.29 8.33 -1.44
CA GLY A 64 -7.14 9.00 -0.15
C GLY A 64 -7.05 8.07 1.05
N ASN A 65 -7.13 6.77 0.83
CA ASN A 65 -7.04 5.81 1.92
C ASN A 65 -5.65 5.21 2.08
N VAL A 66 -4.67 5.78 1.40
CA VAL A 66 -3.29 5.28 1.45
C VAL A 66 -2.40 6.33 2.11
N THR A 67 -1.57 5.88 3.03
CA THR A 67 -0.55 6.72 3.65
C THR A 67 0.81 6.16 3.26
N PHE A 68 1.69 7.02 2.75
CA PHE A 68 3.03 6.62 2.39
C PHE A 68 4.01 7.10 3.45
N ASP A 69 4.92 6.22 3.84
CA ASP A 69 5.96 6.57 4.78
C ASP A 69 7.27 6.66 4.01
N PHE A 70 7.77 7.86 3.84
CA PHE A 70 9.01 8.12 3.13
C PHE A 70 10.21 8.24 4.05
N SER A 71 10.02 8.02 5.35
CA SER A 71 11.14 8.12 6.26
C SER A 71 12.14 7.00 5.96
N ASN A 72 13.41 7.33 6.13
CA ASN A 72 14.48 6.37 5.89
C ASN A 72 15.15 6.10 7.20
N ASP A 73 14.75 5.01 7.83
CA ASP A 73 15.20 4.72 9.19
C ASP A 73 16.59 4.16 9.31
N LYS A 74 17.25 4.10 8.21
CA LYS A 74 18.56 3.61 8.35
C LYS A 74 19.43 4.57 9.00
N LYS A 75 19.62 4.98 9.41
CA LYS A 75 20.30 5.99 9.88
C LYS A 75 20.79 5.77 10.97
N LYS A 76 20.84 5.82 10.82
CA LYS A 76 21.07 5.92 11.64
C LYS A 76 21.23 5.63 12.01
#